data_262b5473991d52a23f358184cb3ee51e
#
_entry.id   262b5473991d52a23f358184cb3ee51e
#
_cell.length_a   1.000
_cell.length_b   1.000
_cell.length_c   1.000
_cell.angle_alpha   90.00
_cell.angle_beta   90.00
_cell.angle_gamma   90.00
#
_symmetry.space_group_name_H-M   'P 1'
#
loop_
_entity.id
_entity.type
_entity.pdbx_description
1 polymer ?
#
loop_
_entity_poly.entity_id
_entity_poly.type
_entity_poly.pdbx_seq_one_letter_code
_entity_poly.pdbx_strand_id
1 'polypeptide(L)'
;MQPGYSEIKSPDRIVARFLLEYYRIWQAYFPGLNKRAHWHVIFMARTHGDPGVSSRAIHRTLYGSYGTDIRTCIERIKDCENEGFIRVFDTSNQDCSAAPGCLIGPTSKLCESFEAHCRETINEICAVRGHTICPPATTLRCDEAVISEIYRFFGACDQKWRETSEQVVRKKGLTPAYLDDAMDHLVTYQYWAIVMLLWSASTFGSDRGGQTALVVDEIISRMWDTLRLGHLAIKERVGNLIRWGFFTEQTIKKHKAVGLTPVAGAAITAGLADLMPLLSDLHDRLIPTHAAVGSIRVA
;
A
#
# COMPACT_ATOMS: atom_id res chain seq x y z
N MET A 1 15.64 1.37 -19.01
CA MET A 1 15.55 2.83 -18.73
C MET A 1 14.14 3.11 -18.21
N GLN A 2 13.98 3.49 -16.97
CA GLN A 2 12.70 3.98 -16.46
C GLN A 2 12.47 5.37 -17.06
N PRO A 3 11.26 5.68 -17.58
CA PRO A 3 10.96 7.04 -18.03
C PRO A 3 11.15 8.02 -16.87
N GLY A 4 11.86 9.10 -17.12
CA GLY A 4 12.11 10.12 -16.11
C GLY A 4 10.79 10.75 -15.61
N TYR A 5 10.76 11.18 -14.36
CA TYR A 5 9.59 11.83 -13.73
C TYR A 5 9.13 13.10 -14.47
N SER A 6 9.99 13.72 -15.27
CA SER A 6 9.69 14.95 -16.03
C SER A 6 8.57 14.80 -17.08
N GLU A 7 8.18 13.57 -17.45
CA GLU A 7 7.11 13.33 -18.43
C GLU A 7 5.73 13.11 -17.80
N ILE A 8 5.63 13.03 -16.46
CA ILE A 8 4.38 12.73 -15.76
C ILE A 8 3.70 14.05 -15.38
N LYS A 9 2.75 14.51 -16.20
CA LYS A 9 2.08 15.80 -15.99
C LYS A 9 0.78 15.74 -15.18
N SER A 10 0.14 14.59 -15.01
CA SER A 10 -1.15 14.51 -14.32
C SER A 10 -1.02 14.02 -12.87
N PRO A 11 -1.72 14.65 -11.91
CA PRO A 11 -1.64 14.33 -10.48
C PRO A 11 -1.96 12.87 -10.14
N ASP A 12 -2.96 12.31 -10.78
CA ASP A 12 -3.39 10.92 -10.62
C ASP A 12 -2.30 9.92 -11.01
N ARG A 13 -1.55 10.20 -12.09
CA ARG A 13 -0.40 9.38 -12.52
C ARG A 13 0.74 9.41 -11.52
N ILE A 14 1.00 10.57 -10.94
CA ILE A 14 2.02 10.74 -9.91
C ILE A 14 1.68 9.87 -8.70
N VAL A 15 0.45 9.97 -8.20
CA VAL A 15 0.00 9.19 -7.05
C VAL A 15 0.02 7.69 -7.34
N ALA A 16 -0.50 7.25 -8.50
CA ALA A 16 -0.51 5.83 -8.86
C ALA A 16 0.89 5.23 -8.91
N ARG A 17 1.85 5.95 -9.49
CA ARG A 17 3.24 5.52 -9.53
C ARG A 17 3.85 5.43 -8.15
N PHE A 18 3.67 6.46 -7.33
CA PHE A 18 4.15 6.47 -5.96
C PHE A 18 3.62 5.26 -5.18
N LEU A 19 2.33 4.98 -5.28
CA LEU A 19 1.71 3.88 -4.57
C LEU A 19 2.23 2.50 -5.04
N LEU A 20 2.49 2.32 -6.33
CA LEU A 20 3.12 1.08 -6.85
C LEU A 20 4.54 0.89 -6.33
N GLU A 21 5.35 1.95 -6.34
CA GLU A 21 6.71 1.90 -5.80
C GLU A 21 6.71 1.70 -4.28
N TYR A 22 5.82 2.33 -3.55
CA TYR A 22 5.65 2.08 -2.12
C TYR A 22 5.37 0.60 -1.83
N TYR A 23 4.47 -0.04 -2.60
CA TYR A 23 4.21 -1.45 -2.43
C TYR A 23 5.45 -2.30 -2.70
N ARG A 24 6.24 -1.97 -3.73
CA ARG A 24 7.52 -2.64 -4.03
C ARG A 24 8.50 -2.49 -2.87
N ILE A 25 8.63 -1.28 -2.32
CA ILE A 25 9.46 -0.99 -1.14
C ILE A 25 9.00 -1.82 0.05
N TRP A 26 7.69 -1.84 0.32
CA TRP A 26 7.13 -2.66 1.40
C TRP A 26 7.51 -4.14 1.26
N GLN A 27 7.32 -4.74 0.08
CA GLN A 27 7.64 -6.14 -0.16
C GLN A 27 9.15 -6.45 -0.07
N ALA A 28 10.01 -5.49 -0.33
CA ALA A 28 11.46 -5.64 -0.19
C ALA A 28 11.87 -5.78 1.29
N TYR A 29 11.26 -5.02 2.18
CA TYR A 29 11.61 -5.01 3.61
C TYR A 29 10.74 -5.93 4.47
N PHE A 30 9.52 -6.21 4.05
CA PHE A 30 8.54 -7.05 4.76
C PHE A 30 8.01 -8.16 3.85
N PRO A 31 8.87 -9.05 3.35
CA PRO A 31 8.46 -10.13 2.45
C PRO A 31 7.46 -11.05 3.17
N GLY A 32 6.42 -11.48 2.44
CA GLY A 32 5.37 -12.33 3.01
C GLY A 32 4.26 -11.60 3.77
N LEU A 33 4.52 -10.39 4.27
CA LEU A 33 3.54 -9.58 5.01
C LEU A 33 2.72 -8.70 4.06
N ASN A 34 1.86 -9.31 3.26
CA ASN A 34 1.16 -8.68 2.15
C ASN A 34 -0.28 -8.27 2.45
N LYS A 35 -0.74 -8.44 3.70
CA LYS A 35 -2.09 -8.03 4.11
C LYS A 35 -2.03 -6.72 4.89
N ARG A 36 -3.05 -5.91 4.75
CA ARG A 36 -3.19 -4.63 5.43
C ARG A 36 -3.04 -4.75 6.95
N ALA A 37 -3.62 -5.80 7.54
CA ALA A 37 -3.51 -6.05 8.96
C ALA A 37 -2.06 -6.28 9.42
N HIS A 38 -1.18 -6.88 8.60
CA HIS A 38 0.26 -7.00 8.91
C HIS A 38 0.90 -5.63 9.07
N TRP A 39 0.57 -4.72 8.18
CA TRP A 39 1.08 -3.36 8.22
C TRP A 39 0.72 -2.65 9.53
N HIS A 40 -0.53 -2.79 10.00
CA HIS A 40 -0.93 -2.25 11.30
C HIS A 40 -0.21 -2.90 12.48
N VAL A 41 -0.05 -4.23 12.47
CA VAL A 41 0.70 -4.95 13.52
C VAL A 41 2.14 -4.45 13.60
N ILE A 42 2.84 -4.41 12.48
CA ILE A 42 4.22 -3.90 12.37
C ILE A 42 4.32 -2.46 12.86
N PHE A 43 3.38 -1.62 12.41
CA PHE A 43 3.37 -0.22 12.74
C PHE A 43 3.15 0.03 14.23
N MET A 44 2.13 -0.59 14.81
CA MET A 44 1.84 -0.45 16.24
C MET A 44 2.95 -1.03 17.11
N ALA A 45 3.53 -2.17 16.72
CA ALA A 45 4.67 -2.73 17.42
C ALA A 45 5.87 -1.79 17.41
N ARG A 46 6.15 -1.11 16.28
CA ARG A 46 7.27 -0.18 16.15
C ARG A 46 7.06 1.11 16.93
N THR A 47 5.85 1.66 16.91
CA THR A 47 5.54 2.98 17.55
C THR A 47 5.36 2.90 19.06
N HIS A 48 4.91 1.76 19.60
CA HIS A 48 4.72 1.64 21.05
C HIS A 48 6.01 1.26 21.80
N GLY A 49 7.04 0.78 21.08
CA GLY A 49 8.32 0.47 21.68
C GLY A 49 8.24 -0.51 22.86
N ASP A 50 9.04 -0.27 23.90
CA ASP A 50 9.00 -0.99 25.17
C ASP A 50 8.07 -0.28 26.18
N PRO A 51 7.11 -0.92 26.87
CA PRO A 51 6.97 -2.37 27.06
C PRO A 51 6.13 -3.12 26.00
N GLY A 52 5.87 -2.53 24.85
CA GLY A 52 5.09 -3.15 23.77
C GLY A 52 3.60 -2.77 23.78
N VAL A 53 2.90 -3.20 22.75
CA VAL A 53 1.46 -2.97 22.55
C VAL A 53 0.66 -4.25 22.82
N SER A 54 -0.49 -4.16 23.46
CA SER A 54 -1.32 -5.34 23.67
C SER A 54 -2.03 -5.78 22.38
N SER A 55 -2.16 -7.09 22.19
CA SER A 55 -2.91 -7.68 21.08
C SER A 55 -4.37 -7.17 21.03
N ARG A 56 -4.95 -6.84 22.18
CA ARG A 56 -6.30 -6.23 22.26
C ARG A 56 -6.33 -4.80 21.71
N ALA A 57 -5.26 -4.02 21.91
CA ALA A 57 -5.17 -2.67 21.36
C ALA A 57 -5.05 -2.74 19.84
N ILE A 58 -4.20 -3.63 19.31
CA ILE A 58 -4.09 -3.87 17.87
C ILE A 58 -5.43 -4.31 17.29
N HIS A 59 -6.09 -5.30 17.92
CA HIS A 59 -7.41 -5.76 17.49
C HIS A 59 -8.44 -4.63 17.46
N ARG A 60 -8.51 -3.80 18.50
CA ARG A 60 -9.45 -2.68 18.55
C ARG A 60 -9.27 -1.72 17.38
N THR A 61 -8.02 -1.42 17.03
CA THR A 61 -7.70 -0.58 15.87
C THR A 61 -8.12 -1.25 14.56
N LEU A 62 -7.78 -2.52 14.37
CA LEU A 62 -8.12 -3.27 13.16
C LEU A 62 -9.63 -3.50 13.03
N TYR A 63 -10.32 -3.79 14.13
CA TYR A 63 -11.78 -3.95 14.13
C TYR A 63 -12.49 -2.64 13.77
N GLY A 64 -12.09 -1.53 14.39
CA GLY A 64 -12.69 -0.22 14.13
C GLY A 64 -12.48 0.26 12.69
N SER A 65 -11.31 -0.05 12.09
CA SER A 65 -10.97 0.38 10.73
C SER A 65 -11.45 -0.58 9.63
N TYR A 66 -11.47 -1.88 9.90
CA TYR A 66 -11.66 -2.92 8.86
C TYR A 66 -12.63 -4.04 9.25
N GLY A 67 -13.22 -4.00 10.42
CA GLY A 67 -14.10 -5.10 10.91
C GLY A 67 -13.35 -6.41 11.20
N THR A 68 -12.02 -6.37 11.30
CA THR A 68 -11.17 -7.57 11.49
C THR A 68 -11.49 -8.22 12.85
N ASP A 69 -11.88 -9.49 12.84
CA ASP A 69 -12.13 -10.25 14.08
C ASP A 69 -10.83 -10.57 14.84
N ILE A 70 -10.97 -10.91 16.12
CA ILE A 70 -9.82 -11.17 17.01
C ILE A 70 -8.98 -12.36 16.54
N ARG A 71 -9.59 -13.39 15.96
CA ARG A 71 -8.88 -14.59 15.48
C ARG A 71 -7.98 -14.23 14.32
N THR A 72 -8.50 -13.51 13.33
CA THR A 72 -7.73 -13.00 12.21
C THR A 72 -6.62 -12.06 12.68
N CYS A 73 -6.88 -11.20 13.67
CA CYS A 73 -5.85 -10.35 14.26
C CYS A 73 -4.68 -11.19 14.85
N ILE A 74 -5.00 -12.21 15.64
CA ILE A 74 -3.99 -13.11 16.23
C ILE A 74 -3.20 -13.88 15.15
N GLU A 75 -3.86 -14.32 14.08
CA GLU A 75 -3.17 -14.94 12.94
C GLU A 75 -2.16 -13.98 12.30
N ARG A 76 -2.50 -12.69 12.14
CA ARG A 76 -1.58 -11.69 11.59
C ARG A 76 -0.42 -11.38 12.53
N ILE A 77 -0.63 -11.40 13.83
CA ILE A 77 0.43 -11.31 14.84
C ILE A 77 1.39 -12.50 14.70
N LYS A 78 0.86 -13.72 14.60
CA LYS A 78 1.69 -14.91 14.37
C LYS A 78 2.48 -14.87 13.07
N ASP A 79 1.88 -14.39 11.97
CA ASP A 79 2.60 -14.21 10.72
C ASP A 79 3.82 -13.28 10.90
N CYS A 80 3.65 -12.14 11.58
CA CYS A 80 4.73 -11.19 11.85
C CYS A 80 5.79 -11.75 12.83
N GLU A 81 5.37 -12.55 13.80
CA GLU A 81 6.26 -13.25 14.73
C GLU A 81 7.10 -14.32 14.00
N ASN A 82 6.47 -15.16 13.18
CA ASN A 82 7.14 -16.19 12.39
C ASN A 82 8.19 -15.61 11.42
N GLU A 83 7.91 -14.44 10.88
CA GLU A 83 8.87 -13.69 10.06
C GLU A 83 9.96 -13.00 10.89
N GLY A 84 9.88 -13.05 12.22
CA GLY A 84 10.87 -12.51 13.15
C GLY A 84 10.88 -10.99 13.27
N PHE A 85 9.81 -10.31 12.87
CA PHE A 85 9.71 -8.86 13.01
C PHE A 85 9.26 -8.41 14.40
N ILE A 86 8.46 -9.23 15.06
CA ILE A 86 7.96 -8.95 16.42
C ILE A 86 8.26 -10.10 17.34
N ARG A 87 8.27 -9.81 18.64
CA ARG A 87 8.21 -10.82 19.70
C ARG A 87 6.89 -10.71 20.43
N VAL A 88 6.38 -11.84 20.89
CA VAL A 88 5.16 -11.94 21.68
C VAL A 88 5.52 -12.38 23.10
N PHE A 89 5.06 -11.66 24.10
CA PHE A 89 5.40 -11.92 25.49
C PHE A 89 4.23 -11.60 26.42
N ASP A 90 4.27 -12.09 27.63
CA ASP A 90 3.30 -11.82 28.68
C ASP A 90 3.64 -10.55 29.49
N THR A 91 2.83 -10.24 30.48
CA THR A 91 3.04 -9.10 31.40
C THR A 91 4.27 -9.26 32.28
N SER A 92 4.85 -10.46 32.37
CA SER A 92 6.10 -10.74 33.09
C SER A 92 7.33 -10.67 32.17
N ASN A 93 7.15 -10.21 30.92
CA ASN A 93 8.15 -10.13 29.86
C ASN A 93 8.76 -11.50 29.46
N GLN A 94 8.00 -12.60 29.68
CA GLN A 94 8.35 -13.93 29.20
C GLN A 94 7.70 -14.19 27.85
N ASP A 95 8.47 -14.78 26.94
CA ASP A 95 7.95 -15.15 25.62
C ASP A 95 6.77 -16.12 25.76
N CYS A 96 5.71 -15.84 25.04
CA CYS A 96 4.49 -16.62 25.05
C CYS A 96 3.89 -16.74 23.64
N SER A 97 2.94 -17.65 23.47
CA SER A 97 2.20 -17.75 22.20
C SER A 97 1.25 -16.58 22.03
N ALA A 98 1.11 -16.12 20.78
CA ALA A 98 0.18 -15.07 20.44
C ALA A 98 -1.27 -15.44 20.83
N ALA A 99 -1.86 -14.68 21.73
CA ALA A 99 -3.18 -14.86 22.30
C ALA A 99 -3.83 -13.51 22.63
N PRO A 100 -5.15 -13.47 22.88
CA PRO A 100 -5.80 -12.25 23.37
C PRO A 100 -5.22 -11.79 24.71
N GLY A 101 -4.63 -10.59 24.73
CA GLY A 101 -4.05 -9.99 25.94
C GLY A 101 -2.51 -10.08 26.05
N CYS A 102 -1.82 -10.83 25.16
CA CYS A 102 -0.37 -10.80 25.08
C CYS A 102 0.13 -9.40 24.69
N LEU A 103 1.40 -9.14 24.99
CA LEU A 103 2.13 -7.95 24.56
C LEU A 103 2.96 -8.27 23.32
N ILE A 104 3.11 -7.27 22.47
CA ILE A 104 3.83 -7.37 21.21
C ILE A 104 4.85 -6.24 21.17
N GLY A 105 6.13 -6.60 21.05
CA GLY A 105 7.22 -5.65 20.94
C GLY A 105 8.01 -5.82 19.64
N PRO A 106 8.73 -4.77 19.23
CA PRO A 106 9.58 -4.82 18.04
C PRO A 106 10.85 -5.67 18.31
N THR A 107 11.35 -6.34 17.26
CA THR A 107 12.69 -6.91 17.23
C THR A 107 13.67 -5.91 16.62
N SER A 108 14.99 -6.17 16.74
CA SER A 108 16.01 -5.39 16.02
C SER A 108 15.78 -5.45 14.51
N LYS A 109 15.39 -6.63 13.98
CA LYS A 109 15.05 -6.82 12.58
C LYS A 109 13.92 -5.87 12.15
N LEU A 110 12.87 -5.72 12.98
CA LEU A 110 11.80 -4.76 12.68
C LEU A 110 12.32 -3.34 12.63
N CYS A 111 13.10 -2.91 13.62
CA CYS A 111 13.61 -1.55 13.69
C CYS A 111 14.46 -1.20 12.46
N GLU A 112 15.41 -2.06 12.10
CA GLU A 112 16.28 -1.89 10.94
C GLU A 112 15.51 -1.87 9.61
N SER A 113 14.64 -2.86 9.40
CA SER A 113 13.81 -2.95 8.18
C SER A 113 12.88 -1.75 8.05
N PHE A 114 12.32 -1.29 9.17
CA PHE A 114 11.40 -0.16 9.18
C PHE A 114 12.11 1.16 8.87
N GLU A 115 13.30 1.39 9.41
CA GLU A 115 14.11 2.57 9.10
C GLU A 115 14.51 2.62 7.62
N ALA A 116 14.95 1.48 7.08
CA ALA A 116 15.30 1.38 5.67
C ALA A 116 14.06 1.61 4.76
N HIS A 117 12.91 1.00 5.11
CA HIS A 117 11.64 1.22 4.43
C HIS A 117 11.21 2.70 4.44
N CYS A 118 11.26 3.37 5.59
CA CYS A 118 10.93 4.78 5.69
C CYS A 118 11.85 5.64 4.84
N ARG A 119 13.15 5.37 4.85
CA ARG A 119 14.14 6.08 4.05
C ARG A 119 13.85 5.97 2.55
N GLU A 120 13.60 4.76 2.04
CA GLU A 120 13.24 4.58 0.64
C GLU A 120 11.91 5.24 0.28
N THR A 121 10.93 5.15 1.16
CA THR A 121 9.63 5.82 0.96
C THR A 121 9.79 7.34 0.85
N ILE A 122 10.60 7.95 1.70
CA ILE A 122 10.89 9.40 1.63
C ILE A 122 11.62 9.74 0.34
N ASN A 123 12.60 8.94 -0.07
CA ASN A 123 13.31 9.13 -1.34
C ASN A 123 12.33 9.09 -2.53
N GLU A 124 11.37 8.17 -2.50
CA GLU A 124 10.36 8.08 -3.56
C GLU A 124 9.40 9.29 -3.55
N ILE A 125 8.99 9.78 -2.37
CA ILE A 125 8.20 11.01 -2.25
C ILE A 125 8.93 12.20 -2.87
N CYS A 126 10.23 12.35 -2.59
CA CYS A 126 11.07 13.38 -3.19
C CYS A 126 11.15 13.25 -4.72
N ALA A 127 11.41 12.05 -5.20
CA ALA A 127 11.54 11.75 -6.63
C ALA A 127 10.25 12.06 -7.41
N VAL A 128 9.10 11.72 -6.84
CA VAL A 128 7.78 11.98 -7.43
C VAL A 128 7.48 13.47 -7.55
N ARG A 129 8.00 14.29 -6.62
CA ARG A 129 7.84 15.75 -6.65
C ARG A 129 8.89 16.46 -7.52
N GLY A 130 9.77 15.70 -8.19
CA GLY A 130 10.80 16.24 -9.08
C GLY A 130 11.99 16.88 -8.35
N HIS A 131 12.15 16.63 -7.06
CA HIS A 131 13.33 17.05 -6.31
C HIS A 131 14.49 16.08 -6.61
N THR A 132 15.48 16.57 -7.31
CA THR A 132 16.70 15.81 -7.66
C THR A 132 17.65 15.60 -6.49
N ILE A 133 17.47 16.35 -5.41
CA ILE A 133 18.30 16.28 -4.23
C ILE A 133 17.37 16.07 -3.04
N CYS A 134 17.17 14.81 -2.67
CA CYS A 134 16.70 14.50 -1.33
C CYS A 134 17.80 14.92 -0.34
N PRO A 135 17.46 15.51 0.83
CA PRO A 135 18.44 15.69 1.90
C PRO A 135 19.14 14.32 2.09
N PRO A 136 20.47 14.29 2.25
CA PRO A 136 21.16 13.03 2.42
C PRO A 136 20.46 12.23 3.50
N ALA A 137 20.19 10.96 3.22
CA ALA A 137 19.41 10.04 4.09
C ALA A 137 19.92 9.99 5.54
N THR A 138 21.15 10.48 5.78
CA THR A 138 21.77 10.64 7.10
C THR A 138 21.16 11.76 7.94
N THR A 139 20.42 12.71 7.34
CA THR A 139 19.83 13.86 8.05
C THR A 139 18.35 13.66 8.38
N LEU A 140 17.67 12.74 7.69
CA LEU A 140 16.29 12.38 8.00
C LEU A 140 16.28 11.28 9.05
N ARG A 141 16.07 11.67 10.31
CA ARG A 141 15.78 10.71 11.38
C ARG A 141 14.38 10.14 11.13
N CYS A 142 14.27 8.82 11.08
CA CYS A 142 12.98 8.13 11.09
C CYS A 142 12.45 8.13 12.53
N ASP A 143 12.05 9.31 13.01
CA ASP A 143 11.45 9.48 14.32
C ASP A 143 9.95 9.13 14.31
N GLU A 144 9.34 9.11 15.51
CA GLU A 144 7.91 8.79 15.64
C GLU A 144 7.01 9.74 14.85
N ALA A 145 7.41 11.00 14.67
CA ALA A 145 6.63 11.98 13.93
C ALA A 145 6.59 11.61 12.43
N VAL A 146 7.74 11.30 11.83
CA VAL A 146 7.85 10.82 10.43
C VAL A 146 7.05 9.56 10.23
N ILE A 147 7.20 8.61 11.15
CA ILE A 147 6.46 7.34 11.11
C ILE A 147 4.95 7.60 11.15
N SER A 148 4.48 8.45 12.04
CA SER A 148 3.06 8.78 12.20
C SER A 148 2.48 9.48 10.97
N GLU A 149 3.24 10.37 10.31
CA GLU A 149 2.79 11.03 9.09
C GLU A 149 2.66 10.04 7.91
N ILE A 150 3.65 9.16 7.73
CA ILE A 150 3.58 8.08 6.73
C ILE A 150 2.37 7.19 7.00
N TYR A 151 2.14 6.80 8.27
CA TYR A 151 1.00 5.99 8.67
C TYR A 151 -0.34 6.67 8.34
N ARG A 152 -0.47 7.94 8.68
CA ARG A 152 -1.69 8.72 8.39
C ARG A 152 -1.99 8.78 6.90
N PHE A 153 -0.97 9.02 6.08
CA PHE A 153 -1.13 9.06 4.63
C PHE A 153 -1.63 7.71 4.09
N PHE A 154 -1.02 6.59 4.49
CA PHE A 154 -1.47 5.29 4.01
C PHE A 154 -2.83 4.87 4.55
N GLY A 155 -3.19 5.29 5.75
CA GLY A 155 -4.56 5.15 6.26
C GLY A 155 -5.58 5.86 5.37
N ALA A 156 -5.26 7.07 4.92
CA ALA A 156 -6.11 7.81 3.97
C ALA A 156 -6.17 7.14 2.59
N CYS A 157 -5.05 6.62 2.07
CA CYS A 157 -5.03 5.84 0.83
C CYS A 157 -5.93 4.62 0.91
N ASP A 158 -5.88 3.92 2.04
CA ASP A 158 -6.69 2.76 2.31
C ASP A 158 -8.18 3.06 2.35
N GLN A 159 -8.56 4.12 3.05
CA GLN A 159 -9.95 4.56 3.09
C GLN A 159 -10.43 4.95 1.70
N LYS A 160 -9.65 5.72 0.95
CA LYS A 160 -10.01 6.13 -0.41
C LYS A 160 -10.14 4.94 -1.35
N TRP A 161 -9.25 3.95 -1.24
CA TRP A 161 -9.38 2.73 -2.00
C TRP A 161 -10.66 1.95 -1.68
N ARG A 162 -11.02 1.86 -0.40
CA ARG A 162 -12.26 1.23 0.04
C ARG A 162 -13.48 1.93 -0.55
N GLU A 163 -13.56 3.25 -0.45
CA GLU A 163 -14.64 4.07 -1.02
C GLU A 163 -14.77 3.87 -2.54
N THR A 164 -13.62 3.91 -3.24
CA THR A 164 -13.55 3.67 -4.69
C THR A 164 -14.03 2.27 -5.05
N SER A 165 -13.57 1.27 -4.32
CA SER A 165 -13.95 -0.13 -4.53
C SER A 165 -15.44 -0.35 -4.31
N GLU A 166 -15.99 0.18 -3.23
CA GLU A 166 -17.40 0.09 -2.91
C GLU A 166 -18.26 0.75 -4.00
N GLN A 167 -17.85 1.91 -4.51
CA GLN A 167 -18.54 2.59 -5.61
C GLN A 167 -18.59 1.73 -6.88
N VAL A 168 -17.49 1.07 -7.24
CA VAL A 168 -17.42 0.21 -8.43
C VAL A 168 -18.31 -1.02 -8.26
N VAL A 169 -18.17 -1.71 -7.13
CA VAL A 169 -18.92 -2.96 -6.85
C VAL A 169 -20.42 -2.69 -6.75
N ARG A 170 -20.85 -1.61 -6.09
CA ARG A 170 -22.27 -1.22 -6.02
C ARG A 170 -22.86 -0.92 -7.39
N LYS A 171 -22.12 -0.24 -8.27
CA LYS A 171 -22.59 0.04 -9.63
C LYS A 171 -22.69 -1.22 -10.51
N LYS A 172 -21.98 -2.30 -10.16
CA LYS A 172 -22.13 -3.61 -10.79
C LYS A 172 -23.46 -4.28 -10.44
N GLY A 173 -24.15 -3.86 -9.37
CA GLY A 173 -25.44 -4.41 -8.96
C GLY A 173 -25.33 -5.78 -8.26
N LEU A 174 -24.22 -6.03 -7.56
CA LEU A 174 -24.05 -7.27 -6.78
C LEU A 174 -24.95 -7.26 -5.54
N THR A 175 -25.36 -8.44 -5.10
CA THR A 175 -26.13 -8.59 -3.86
C THR A 175 -25.30 -8.19 -2.64
N PRO A 176 -25.91 -7.81 -1.50
CA PRO A 176 -25.18 -7.44 -0.29
C PRO A 176 -24.13 -8.47 0.15
N ALA A 177 -24.46 -9.76 0.13
CA ALA A 177 -23.52 -10.82 0.49
C ALA A 177 -22.28 -10.87 -0.44
N TYR A 178 -22.46 -10.65 -1.73
CA TYR A 178 -21.33 -10.55 -2.67
C TYR A 178 -20.56 -9.25 -2.54
N LEU A 179 -21.21 -8.17 -2.08
CA LEU A 179 -20.53 -6.91 -1.78
C LEU A 179 -19.55 -7.10 -0.62
N ASP A 180 -20.01 -7.72 0.48
CA ASP A 180 -19.17 -7.98 1.64
C ASP A 180 -17.97 -8.86 1.29
N ASP A 181 -18.18 -9.98 0.57
CA ASP A 181 -17.11 -10.86 0.09
C ASP A 181 -16.11 -10.10 -0.79
N ALA A 182 -16.59 -9.30 -1.76
CA ALA A 182 -15.73 -8.50 -2.62
C ALA A 182 -14.91 -7.50 -1.82
N MET A 183 -15.50 -6.83 -0.85
CA MET A 183 -14.81 -5.82 -0.03
C MET A 183 -13.75 -6.44 0.86
N ASP A 184 -13.98 -7.63 1.43
CA ASP A 184 -12.97 -8.36 2.23
C ASP A 184 -11.72 -8.70 1.42
N HIS A 185 -11.90 -9.02 0.15
CA HIS A 185 -10.79 -9.30 -0.75
C HIS A 185 -10.13 -8.04 -1.31
N LEU A 186 -10.91 -7.05 -1.75
CA LEU A 186 -10.41 -5.81 -2.37
C LEU A 186 -9.56 -4.96 -1.43
N VAL A 187 -9.70 -5.10 -0.13
CA VAL A 187 -8.84 -4.45 0.87
C VAL A 187 -7.40 -5.01 0.90
N THR A 188 -7.07 -6.04 0.10
CA THR A 188 -5.70 -6.54 0.01
C THR A 188 -4.89 -5.79 -1.03
N TYR A 189 -3.62 -5.53 -0.75
CA TYR A 189 -2.70 -4.85 -1.68
C TYR A 189 -2.58 -5.53 -3.05
N GLN A 190 -2.78 -6.84 -3.10
CA GLN A 190 -2.64 -7.63 -4.33
C GLN A 190 -3.67 -7.24 -5.39
N TYR A 191 -4.93 -7.06 -5.00
CA TYR A 191 -5.98 -6.60 -5.94
C TYR A 191 -5.71 -5.17 -6.38
N TRP A 192 -5.36 -4.33 -5.42
CA TRP A 192 -5.05 -2.95 -5.69
C TRP A 192 -3.88 -2.79 -6.67
N ALA A 193 -2.78 -3.52 -6.49
CA ALA A 193 -1.63 -3.48 -7.37
C ALA A 193 -1.97 -3.91 -8.81
N ILE A 194 -2.80 -4.95 -8.98
CA ILE A 194 -3.26 -5.40 -10.30
C ILE A 194 -4.12 -4.30 -10.97
N VAL A 195 -5.01 -3.67 -10.21
CA VAL A 195 -5.86 -2.58 -10.72
C VAL A 195 -5.01 -1.38 -11.12
N MET A 196 -4.04 -0.97 -10.28
CA MET A 196 -3.14 0.14 -10.57
C MET A 196 -2.24 -0.12 -11.78
N LEU A 197 -1.76 -1.35 -11.94
CA LEU A 197 -1.01 -1.74 -13.14
C LEU A 197 -1.84 -1.50 -14.41
N LEU A 198 -3.09 -2.01 -14.42
CA LEU A 198 -3.94 -1.89 -15.59
C LEU A 198 -4.37 -0.44 -15.84
N TRP A 199 -4.67 0.30 -14.77
CA TRP A 199 -4.98 1.73 -14.87
C TRP A 199 -3.79 2.51 -15.45
N SER A 200 -2.58 2.29 -14.98
CA SER A 200 -1.36 2.91 -15.49
C SER A 200 -1.15 2.58 -16.97
N ALA A 201 -1.28 1.32 -17.35
CA ALA A 201 -1.12 0.89 -18.74
C ALA A 201 -2.15 1.52 -19.68
N SER A 202 -3.43 1.58 -19.27
CA SER A 202 -4.51 2.18 -20.06
C SER A 202 -4.33 3.68 -20.25
N THR A 203 -3.80 4.35 -19.26
CA THR A 203 -3.63 5.81 -19.26
C THR A 203 -2.37 6.25 -20.03
N PHE A 204 -1.26 5.48 -19.93
CA PHE A 204 -0.03 5.74 -20.68
C PHE A 204 -0.08 5.28 -22.15
N GLY A 205 -0.94 4.32 -22.46
CA GLY A 205 -1.11 3.81 -23.84
C GLY A 205 -1.85 4.75 -24.76
N SER A 206 -2.66 5.69 -24.23
CA SER A 206 -3.46 6.62 -25.04
C SER A 206 -2.61 7.58 -25.90
N ASP A 207 -1.43 7.97 -25.41
CA ASP A 207 -0.51 8.88 -26.12
C ASP A 207 0.23 8.20 -27.30
N ARG A 208 0.14 6.86 -27.40
CA ARG A 208 0.81 6.04 -28.46
C ARG A 208 -0.17 5.19 -29.29
N GLY A 209 -1.44 5.58 -29.37
CA GLY A 209 -2.45 4.76 -30.08
C GLY A 209 -3.08 3.64 -29.24
N GLY A 210 -3.11 3.84 -27.96
CA GLY A 210 -3.92 3.31 -26.88
C GLY A 210 -4.21 1.82 -26.85
N GLN A 211 -3.37 1.03 -26.22
CA GLN A 211 -3.80 -0.28 -25.72
C GLN A 211 -4.56 -0.05 -24.40
N THR A 212 -5.89 -0.01 -24.46
CA THR A 212 -6.78 0.12 -23.28
C THR A 212 -6.93 -1.18 -22.49
N ALA A 213 -6.24 -2.24 -22.90
CA ALA A 213 -6.29 -3.55 -22.28
C ALA A 213 -4.93 -4.24 -22.31
N LEU A 214 -4.63 -5.05 -21.30
CA LEU A 214 -3.45 -5.89 -21.21
C LEU A 214 -3.81 -7.37 -21.39
N VAL A 215 -2.93 -8.10 -22.06
CA VAL A 215 -3.02 -9.57 -22.12
C VAL A 215 -2.80 -10.13 -20.71
N VAL A 216 -3.61 -11.12 -20.32
CA VAL A 216 -3.55 -11.67 -18.94
C VAL A 216 -2.15 -12.21 -18.61
N ASP A 217 -1.46 -12.83 -19.56
CA ASP A 217 -0.09 -13.34 -19.34
C ASP A 217 0.93 -12.20 -19.14
N GLU A 218 0.70 -11.03 -19.73
CA GLU A 218 1.51 -9.83 -19.48
C GLU A 218 1.28 -9.29 -18.07
N ILE A 219 0.04 -9.28 -17.58
CA ILE A 219 -0.28 -8.94 -16.20
C ILE A 219 0.44 -9.90 -15.24
N ILE A 220 0.39 -11.20 -15.53
CA ILE A 220 1.06 -12.22 -14.71
C ILE A 220 2.56 -11.96 -14.67
N SER A 221 3.20 -11.75 -15.80
CA SER A 221 4.65 -11.49 -15.88
C SER A 221 5.06 -10.26 -15.07
N ARG A 222 4.34 -9.15 -15.23
CA ARG A 222 4.64 -7.91 -14.52
C ARG A 222 4.37 -7.99 -13.02
N MET A 223 3.33 -8.76 -12.62
CA MET A 223 2.96 -8.92 -11.21
C MET A 223 3.74 -10.01 -10.51
N TRP A 224 4.31 -10.98 -11.22
CA TRP A 224 5.14 -12.00 -10.63
C TRP A 224 6.29 -11.41 -9.81
N ASP A 225 7.03 -10.49 -10.42
CA ASP A 225 8.17 -9.84 -9.78
C ASP A 225 7.74 -8.91 -8.63
N THR A 226 6.56 -8.29 -8.75
CA THR A 226 6.06 -7.30 -7.77
C THR A 226 5.36 -7.97 -6.60
N LEU A 227 4.51 -8.97 -6.85
CA LEU A 227 3.65 -9.57 -5.84
C LEU A 227 4.16 -10.91 -5.31
N ARG A 228 5.15 -11.51 -5.97
CA ARG A 228 5.63 -12.88 -5.69
C ARG A 228 4.50 -13.92 -5.60
N LEU A 229 3.45 -13.73 -6.40
CA LEU A 229 2.29 -14.61 -6.45
C LEU A 229 2.41 -15.59 -7.61
N GLY A 230 1.97 -16.83 -7.39
CA GLY A 230 1.88 -17.83 -8.47
C GLY A 230 0.90 -17.43 -9.56
N HIS A 231 1.13 -17.91 -10.79
CA HIS A 231 0.30 -17.61 -11.97
C HIS A 231 -1.20 -17.86 -11.73
N LEU A 232 -1.54 -18.97 -11.06
CA LEU A 232 -2.94 -19.31 -10.76
C LEU A 232 -3.57 -18.28 -9.82
N ALA A 233 -2.83 -17.83 -8.80
CA ALA A 233 -3.31 -16.85 -7.85
C ALA A 233 -3.56 -15.47 -8.53
N ILE A 234 -2.74 -15.07 -9.49
CA ILE A 234 -2.97 -13.84 -10.26
C ILE A 234 -4.18 -13.99 -11.18
N LYS A 235 -4.30 -15.13 -11.89
CA LYS A 235 -5.47 -15.43 -12.75
C LYS A 235 -6.78 -15.40 -11.95
N GLU A 236 -6.79 -15.98 -10.78
CA GLU A 236 -7.95 -15.95 -9.87
C GLU A 236 -8.34 -14.52 -9.51
N ARG A 237 -7.36 -13.68 -9.13
CA ARG A 237 -7.62 -12.26 -8.79
C ARG A 237 -8.14 -11.47 -9.97
N VAL A 238 -7.59 -11.67 -11.16
CA VAL A 238 -8.11 -11.07 -12.39
C VAL A 238 -9.56 -11.51 -12.64
N GLY A 239 -9.87 -12.79 -12.47
CA GLY A 239 -11.24 -13.32 -12.58
C GLY A 239 -12.21 -12.69 -11.58
N ASN A 240 -11.77 -12.49 -10.34
CA ASN A 240 -12.56 -11.82 -9.32
C ASN A 240 -12.79 -10.34 -9.68
N LEU A 241 -11.77 -9.62 -10.16
CA LEU A 241 -11.90 -8.22 -10.60
C LEU A 241 -12.86 -8.06 -11.77
N ILE A 242 -12.94 -9.04 -12.68
CA ILE A 242 -13.96 -9.08 -13.74
C ILE A 242 -15.34 -9.25 -13.11
N ARG A 243 -15.49 -10.22 -12.21
CA ARG A 243 -16.75 -10.50 -11.51
C ARG A 243 -17.27 -9.30 -10.75
N TRP A 244 -16.38 -8.54 -10.09
CA TRP A 244 -16.72 -7.37 -9.29
C TRP A 244 -16.84 -6.06 -10.09
N GLY A 245 -16.65 -6.12 -11.41
CA GLY A 245 -16.90 -4.99 -12.30
C GLY A 245 -15.75 -3.99 -12.45
N PHE A 246 -14.56 -4.33 -12.00
CA PHE A 246 -13.36 -3.54 -12.28
C PHE A 246 -12.87 -3.73 -13.71
N PHE A 247 -12.90 -4.97 -14.19
CA PHE A 247 -12.37 -5.35 -15.48
C PHE A 247 -13.46 -5.87 -16.43
N THR A 248 -13.21 -5.72 -17.71
CA THR A 248 -13.95 -6.35 -18.79
C THR A 248 -13.02 -7.22 -19.62
N GLU A 249 -13.49 -8.41 -20.01
CA GLU A 249 -12.74 -9.30 -20.90
C GLU A 249 -12.73 -8.76 -22.32
N GLN A 250 -11.60 -8.92 -22.97
CA GLN A 250 -11.38 -8.58 -24.38
C GLN A 250 -10.52 -9.66 -25.04
N THR A 251 -10.47 -9.65 -26.36
CA THR A 251 -9.57 -10.51 -27.12
C THR A 251 -8.65 -9.64 -27.97
N ILE A 252 -7.35 -9.76 -27.75
CA ILE A 252 -6.32 -9.06 -28.54
C ILE A 252 -5.45 -10.12 -29.24
N LYS A 253 -5.47 -10.15 -30.58
CA LYS A 253 -4.65 -11.08 -31.37
C LYS A 253 -4.75 -12.54 -30.89
N LYS A 254 -5.97 -13.02 -30.62
CA LYS A 254 -6.30 -14.37 -30.11
C LYS A 254 -5.90 -14.63 -28.64
N HIS A 255 -5.36 -13.66 -27.93
CA HIS A 255 -5.05 -13.77 -26.50
C HIS A 255 -6.15 -13.17 -25.65
N LYS A 256 -6.44 -13.80 -24.50
CA LYS A 256 -7.32 -13.21 -23.49
C LYS A 256 -6.65 -11.96 -22.92
N ALA A 257 -7.35 -10.85 -22.95
CA ALA A 257 -6.94 -9.57 -22.43
C ALA A 257 -8.02 -9.00 -21.51
N VAL A 258 -7.67 -8.09 -20.66
CA VAL A 258 -8.60 -7.37 -19.78
C VAL A 258 -8.34 -5.88 -19.85
N GLY A 259 -9.42 -5.11 -19.83
CA GLY A 259 -9.39 -3.66 -19.74
C GLY A 259 -10.19 -3.17 -18.54
N LEU A 260 -9.93 -1.96 -18.09
CA LEU A 260 -10.78 -1.33 -17.06
C LEU A 260 -12.18 -1.06 -17.62
N THR A 261 -13.18 -1.29 -16.78
CA THR A 261 -14.53 -0.77 -17.11
C THR A 261 -14.52 0.76 -17.01
N PRO A 262 -15.36 1.47 -17.78
CA PRO A 262 -15.46 2.94 -17.69
C PRO A 262 -15.76 3.43 -16.26
N VAL A 263 -16.58 2.68 -15.53
CA VAL A 263 -16.91 2.98 -14.12
C VAL A 263 -15.70 2.88 -13.23
N ALA A 264 -14.93 1.79 -13.34
CA ALA A 264 -13.71 1.60 -12.54
C ALA A 264 -12.66 2.64 -12.91
N GLY A 265 -12.44 2.90 -14.21
CA GLY A 265 -11.49 3.91 -14.67
C GLY A 265 -11.79 5.31 -14.11
N ALA A 266 -13.05 5.75 -14.20
CA ALA A 266 -13.46 7.04 -13.66
C ALA A 266 -13.34 7.14 -12.13
N ALA A 267 -13.76 6.10 -11.40
CA ALA A 267 -13.70 6.06 -9.94
C ALA A 267 -12.25 6.06 -9.43
N ILE A 268 -11.36 5.29 -10.07
CA ILE A 268 -9.94 5.23 -9.71
C ILE A 268 -9.26 6.57 -9.98
N THR A 269 -9.49 7.16 -11.14
CA THR A 269 -8.91 8.48 -11.50
C THR A 269 -9.32 9.54 -10.49
N ALA A 270 -10.60 9.60 -10.11
CA ALA A 270 -11.09 10.53 -9.10
C ALA A 270 -10.45 10.25 -7.72
N GLY A 271 -10.41 8.99 -7.30
CA GLY A 271 -9.78 8.61 -6.03
C GLY A 271 -8.30 8.97 -5.94
N LEU A 272 -7.55 8.77 -7.04
CA LEU A 272 -6.13 9.13 -7.11
C LEU A 272 -5.93 10.66 -7.09
N ALA A 273 -6.80 11.41 -7.78
CA ALA A 273 -6.75 12.86 -7.75
C ALA A 273 -6.97 13.42 -6.33
N ASP A 274 -7.88 12.82 -5.57
CA ASP A 274 -8.14 13.20 -4.17
C ASP A 274 -6.95 12.90 -3.23
N LEU A 275 -6.07 11.97 -3.58
CA LEU A 275 -4.87 11.65 -2.79
C LEU A 275 -3.69 12.59 -3.07
N MET A 276 -3.70 13.31 -4.18
CA MET A 276 -2.59 14.20 -4.53
C MET A 276 -2.32 15.31 -3.51
N PRO A 277 -3.34 16.03 -2.99
CA PRO A 277 -3.13 16.99 -1.92
C PRO A 277 -2.50 16.38 -0.67
N LEU A 278 -2.92 15.16 -0.30
CA LEU A 278 -2.37 14.44 0.86
C LEU A 278 -0.92 14.05 0.65
N LEU A 279 -0.55 13.62 -0.56
CA LEU A 279 0.85 13.33 -0.90
C LEU A 279 1.71 14.60 -0.88
N SER A 280 1.17 15.72 -1.35
CA SER A 280 1.86 17.03 -1.27
C SER A 280 2.07 17.46 0.17
N ASP A 281 1.05 17.35 0.99
CA ASP A 281 1.09 17.70 2.41
C ASP A 281 2.08 16.81 3.18
N LEU A 282 2.10 15.51 2.89
CA LEU A 282 3.10 14.59 3.43
C LEU A 282 4.52 15.01 3.05
N HIS A 283 4.76 15.33 1.78
CA HIS A 283 6.05 15.82 1.32
C HIS A 283 6.48 17.07 2.07
N ASP A 284 5.61 18.07 2.18
CA ASP A 284 5.93 19.37 2.81
C ASP A 284 6.19 19.25 4.31
N ARG A 285 5.59 18.26 4.98
CA ARG A 285 5.86 17.97 6.39
C ARG A 285 7.15 17.19 6.60
N LEU A 286 7.47 16.25 5.71
CA LEU A 286 8.67 15.42 5.85
C LEU A 286 9.94 16.13 5.35
N ILE A 287 9.80 17.07 4.42
CA ILE A 287 10.91 17.75 3.79
C ILE A 287 10.70 19.26 3.97
N PRO A 288 11.09 19.81 5.14
CA PRO A 288 11.00 21.24 5.35
C PRO A 288 11.79 21.97 4.25
N THR A 289 11.12 22.84 3.53
CA THR A 289 11.71 23.67 2.49
C THR A 289 12.93 24.40 3.06
N HIS A 290 14.05 24.33 2.36
CA HIS A 290 15.35 24.93 2.72
C HIS A 290 15.32 26.45 3.01
N ALA A 291 14.17 27.10 2.96
CA ALA A 291 13.98 28.49 3.33
C ALA A 291 14.24 28.79 4.83
N ALA A 292 14.21 27.77 5.70
CA ALA A 292 14.44 27.98 7.15
C ALA A 292 15.90 27.77 7.59
N VAL A 293 16.76 27.21 6.75
CA VAL A 293 18.16 26.90 7.11
C VAL A 293 19.13 28.03 6.70
N GLY A 294 18.66 29.00 5.90
CA GLY A 294 19.49 30.10 5.39
C GLY A 294 19.73 31.26 6.34
N SER A 295 19.28 31.22 7.61
CA SER A 295 19.40 32.35 8.54
C SER A 295 20.26 32.09 9.80
N ILE A 296 21.08 31.04 9.81
CA ILE A 296 22.14 30.97 10.81
C ILE A 296 23.30 31.85 10.29
N ARG A 297 23.20 33.16 10.60
CA ARG A 297 24.35 34.05 10.50
C ARG A 297 25.41 33.55 11.47
N VAL A 298 26.53 33.14 10.91
CA VAL A 298 27.78 33.00 11.68
C VAL A 298 28.08 34.36 12.31
N ALA A 299 28.01 34.41 13.61
CA ALA A 299 28.56 35.51 14.42
C ALA A 299 29.92 35.05 14.96
#